data_84391855ad0425191cf1821fcc6bb804
#
_entry.id   84391855ad0425191cf1821fcc6bb804
#
_cell.length_a   1.000
_cell.length_b   1.000
_cell.length_c   1.000
_cell.angle_alpha   90.00
_cell.angle_beta   90.00
_cell.angle_gamma   90.00
#
_symmetry.space_group_name_H-M   'P 1'
#
loop_
_entity.id
_entity.type
_entity.pdbx_description
1 polymer ?
#
loop_
_entity_poly.entity_id
_entity_poly.type
_entity_poly.pdbx_seq_one_letter_code
_entity_poly.pdbx_strand_id
1 'polypeptide(L)'
;MLVDPSVEECLEIAALAMATWPALRASLSPPFWRAHVRPAFVSAAAVGGLATLTAASAVWAPAGLRALVVVVCGFRLVGLWRSRANHGRSLRLPPGRLSFLPPLAAVADQRFLEKQAAEHGPVFKIGGFRRNVVCVVGLDRASALLRRSDADLKIPAMPFNRCIPKGFLRYMAASDHSTFRRVIQRGLSREFVDRQKASLTGAVASGLASMARACANRKSGGVAPGPFLHDMMFGCFMELVFGVGCDDPSLRHFERLYGGIDHLSVSPLAVRRARRAVSAIGAIVGKRATGGRGLLSEIAAAEPEMASDPTLIGNLVFMVRVSGTDVAGLLAWVLSILGDQRSWLLRLRSEPSQSRGGGQGGLADRVIMEMLRLQQSEYINRVAVRPIEIEGFTVPARWAVRICVHESHRDPRVFADPETFDPDRFLGRDQSATGYAPFGLDRHACIGDHLTRTVGRIFAEELARGFDLEVTGNGPAEMGRAHWQPNRRLRARLTRRG
;
A
#
# COMPACT_ATOMS: atom_id res chain seq x y z
N MET A 1 7.95 47.20 -16.07
CA MET A 1 8.45 45.87 -16.45
C MET A 1 8.30 44.99 -15.20
N LEU A 2 7.20 44.30 -15.11
CA LEU A 2 6.94 43.34 -13.98
C LEU A 2 7.52 41.99 -14.40
N VAL A 3 8.50 41.52 -13.66
CA VAL A 3 9.14 40.24 -13.86
C VAL A 3 8.08 39.15 -13.55
N ASP A 4 7.85 38.31 -14.53
CA ASP A 4 6.92 37.15 -14.37
C ASP A 4 7.62 36.10 -13.51
N PRO A 5 7.12 35.77 -12.32
CA PRO A 5 7.77 34.78 -11.48
C PRO A 5 7.72 33.40 -12.17
N SER A 6 8.83 32.71 -12.18
CA SER A 6 8.94 31.39 -12.78
C SER A 6 7.98 30.38 -12.08
N VAL A 7 7.56 29.37 -12.82
CA VAL A 7 6.69 28.28 -12.27
C VAL A 7 7.33 27.61 -11.05
N GLU A 8 8.66 27.63 -10.98
CA GLU A 8 9.47 27.09 -9.88
C GLU A 8 9.31 27.92 -8.60
N GLU A 9 9.34 29.28 -8.70
CA GLU A 9 9.08 30.19 -7.57
C GLU A 9 7.64 30.04 -7.03
N CYS A 10 6.66 29.82 -7.92
CA CYS A 10 5.28 29.58 -7.52
C CYS A 10 5.10 28.24 -6.78
N LEU A 11 5.85 27.21 -7.18
CA LEU A 11 5.86 25.92 -6.51
C LEU A 11 6.56 25.98 -5.15
N GLU A 12 7.64 26.75 -5.02
CA GLU A 12 8.33 26.98 -3.75
C GLU A 12 7.46 27.77 -2.76
N ILE A 13 6.76 28.80 -3.22
CA ILE A 13 5.82 29.56 -2.37
C ILE A 13 4.65 28.70 -1.93
N ALA A 14 4.12 27.84 -2.81
CA ALA A 14 3.07 26.89 -2.45
C ALA A 14 3.57 25.82 -1.46
N ALA A 15 4.81 25.34 -1.63
CA ALA A 15 5.46 24.42 -0.71
C ALA A 15 5.73 25.07 0.66
N LEU A 16 6.16 26.34 0.67
CA LEU A 16 6.40 27.12 1.89
C LEU A 16 5.08 27.42 2.63
N ALA A 17 4.02 27.76 1.91
CA ALA A 17 2.68 27.96 2.47
C ALA A 17 2.11 26.66 3.04
N MET A 18 2.34 25.52 2.39
CA MET A 18 1.95 24.20 2.90
C MET A 18 2.80 23.76 4.11
N ALA A 19 4.07 24.12 4.16
CA ALA A 19 4.96 23.80 5.27
C ALA A 19 4.72 24.67 6.53
N THR A 20 4.32 25.94 6.34
CA THR A 20 4.04 26.87 7.45
C THR A 20 2.63 26.74 8.02
N TRP A 21 1.68 26.17 7.27
CA TRP A 21 0.30 25.99 7.70
C TRP A 21 0.12 25.17 8.99
N PRO A 22 0.87 24.05 9.25
CA PRO A 22 0.77 23.32 10.50
C PRO A 22 1.21 24.14 11.72
N ALA A 23 2.24 24.98 11.57
CA ALA A 23 2.74 25.86 12.63
C ALA A 23 1.76 26.99 12.94
N LEU A 24 1.13 27.59 11.92
CA LEU A 24 0.10 28.61 12.07
C LEU A 24 -1.16 28.04 12.74
N ARG A 25 -1.53 26.81 12.40
CA ARG A 25 -2.68 26.13 12.97
C ARG A 25 -2.43 25.69 14.42
N ALA A 26 -1.20 25.32 14.78
CA ALA A 26 -0.82 25.00 16.17
C ALA A 26 -0.87 26.24 17.07
N SER A 27 -0.47 27.41 16.56
CA SER A 27 -0.51 28.68 17.28
C SER A 27 -1.91 29.29 17.39
N LEU A 28 -2.85 28.91 16.50
CA LEU A 28 -4.24 29.38 16.48
C LEU A 28 -5.24 28.45 17.22
N SER A 29 -4.77 27.44 17.97
CA SER A 29 -5.60 26.46 18.68
C SER A 29 -5.48 26.54 20.20
N PRO A 30 -5.94 27.57 20.89
CA PRO A 30 -6.19 27.47 22.32
C PRO A 30 -7.45 26.61 22.58
N PRO A 31 -7.53 25.85 23.67
CA PRO A 31 -8.68 24.99 24.00
C PRO A 31 -10.02 25.74 24.08
N PHE A 32 -9.95 27.06 24.29
CA PHE A 32 -11.11 27.96 24.45
C PHE A 32 -11.98 28.05 23.19
N TRP A 33 -11.44 27.92 21.96
CA TRP A 33 -12.19 28.07 20.72
C TRP A 33 -13.00 26.83 20.32
N ARG A 34 -12.69 25.65 20.88
CA ARG A 34 -13.39 24.41 20.55
C ARG A 34 -14.82 24.33 21.10
N ALA A 35 -15.11 25.06 22.14
CA ALA A 35 -16.40 24.96 22.84
C ALA A 35 -17.47 25.92 22.32
N HIS A 36 -17.11 27.02 21.61
CA HIS A 36 -18.03 28.12 21.39
C HIS A 36 -18.21 28.58 19.93
N VAL A 37 -17.54 27.97 18.96
CA VAL A 37 -17.68 28.39 17.54
C VAL A 37 -18.74 27.55 16.85
N ARG A 38 -19.86 28.19 16.50
CA ARG A 38 -20.96 27.57 15.74
C ARG A 38 -20.49 27.06 14.36
N PRO A 39 -21.06 25.97 13.84
CA PRO A 39 -20.70 25.39 12.53
C PRO A 39 -20.78 26.34 11.35
N ALA A 40 -21.63 27.39 11.46
CA ALA A 40 -21.73 28.47 10.45
C ALA A 40 -20.46 29.32 10.32
N PHE A 41 -19.70 29.50 11.41
CA PHE A 41 -18.49 30.31 11.41
C PHE A 41 -17.33 29.59 10.71
N VAL A 42 -17.24 28.27 10.87
CA VAL A 42 -16.23 27.43 10.19
C VAL A 42 -16.48 27.41 8.68
N SER A 43 -17.76 27.42 8.27
CA SER A 43 -18.13 27.49 6.86
C SER A 43 -17.83 28.88 6.27
N ALA A 44 -18.06 29.95 7.04
CA ALA A 44 -17.73 31.32 6.62
C ALA A 44 -16.22 31.56 6.57
N ALA A 45 -15.45 31.02 7.52
CA ALA A 45 -13.97 31.09 7.50
C ALA A 45 -13.36 30.26 6.37
N ALA A 46 -13.95 29.11 6.01
CA ALA A 46 -13.52 28.32 4.86
C ALA A 46 -13.84 29.04 3.53
N VAL A 47 -14.99 29.70 3.41
CA VAL A 47 -15.37 30.52 2.26
C VAL A 47 -14.52 31.78 2.19
N GLY A 48 -14.25 32.44 3.30
CA GLY A 48 -13.36 33.60 3.39
C GLY A 48 -11.91 33.25 3.06
N GLY A 49 -11.40 32.12 3.56
CA GLY A 49 -10.07 31.60 3.22
C GLY A 49 -9.93 31.21 1.74
N LEU A 50 -11.01 30.68 1.15
CA LEU A 50 -11.06 30.39 -0.28
C LEU A 50 -11.12 31.66 -1.13
N ALA A 51 -11.88 32.68 -0.68
CA ALA A 51 -11.95 33.99 -1.33
C ALA A 51 -10.60 34.73 -1.26
N THR A 52 -9.87 34.62 -0.15
CA THR A 52 -8.51 35.17 0.00
C THR A 52 -7.48 34.45 -0.86
N LEU A 53 -7.56 33.11 -0.97
CA LEU A 53 -6.71 32.30 -1.85
C LEU A 53 -6.98 32.58 -3.34
N THR A 54 -8.27 32.76 -3.71
CA THR A 54 -8.64 33.18 -5.09
C THR A 54 -8.25 34.62 -5.38
N ALA A 55 -8.37 35.51 -4.41
CA ALA A 55 -7.92 36.91 -4.57
C ALA A 55 -6.38 37.02 -4.64
N ALA A 56 -5.66 36.29 -3.80
CA ALA A 56 -4.19 36.20 -3.85
C ALA A 56 -3.70 35.55 -5.16
N SER A 57 -4.36 34.46 -5.62
CA SER A 57 -4.04 33.85 -6.92
C SER A 57 -4.40 34.75 -8.10
N ALA A 58 -5.38 35.66 -7.94
CA ALA A 58 -5.76 36.60 -8.96
C ALA A 58 -4.71 37.70 -9.23
N VAL A 59 -3.85 37.96 -8.25
CA VAL A 59 -2.78 39.00 -8.36
C VAL A 59 -1.45 38.38 -8.83
N TRP A 60 -1.15 37.13 -8.45
CA TRP A 60 0.21 36.57 -8.54
C TRP A 60 0.36 35.32 -9.42
N ALA A 61 -0.73 34.70 -9.88
CA ALA A 61 -0.64 33.46 -10.63
C ALA A 61 -0.99 33.60 -12.12
N PRO A 62 -0.36 32.79 -13.02
CA PRO A 62 -0.73 32.72 -14.43
C PRO A 62 -2.21 32.36 -14.63
N ALA A 63 -2.85 32.91 -15.66
CA ALA A 63 -4.29 32.73 -15.91
C ALA A 63 -4.77 31.28 -15.93
N GLY A 64 -3.93 30.36 -16.39
CA GLY A 64 -4.24 28.93 -16.40
C GLY A 64 -4.33 28.31 -15.00
N LEU A 65 -3.48 28.74 -14.07
CA LEU A 65 -3.51 28.24 -12.69
C LEU A 65 -4.73 28.78 -11.93
N ARG A 66 -5.11 30.03 -12.19
CA ARG A 66 -6.35 30.67 -11.66
C ARG A 66 -7.58 29.89 -12.10
N ALA A 67 -7.68 29.61 -13.41
CA ALA A 67 -8.79 28.80 -13.94
C ALA A 67 -8.86 27.42 -13.32
N LEU A 68 -7.72 26.74 -13.12
CA LEU A 68 -7.66 25.45 -12.49
C LEU A 68 -8.13 25.49 -11.03
N VAL A 69 -7.69 26.47 -10.25
CA VAL A 69 -8.11 26.65 -8.84
C VAL A 69 -9.61 26.92 -8.76
N VAL A 70 -10.16 27.82 -9.59
CA VAL A 70 -11.58 28.13 -9.63
C VAL A 70 -12.42 26.90 -10.03
N VAL A 71 -11.97 26.15 -11.03
CA VAL A 71 -12.65 24.92 -11.49
C VAL A 71 -12.62 23.84 -10.41
N VAL A 72 -11.48 23.59 -9.77
CA VAL A 72 -11.35 22.60 -8.68
C VAL A 72 -12.19 23.00 -7.47
N CYS A 73 -12.15 24.26 -7.08
CA CYS A 73 -12.96 24.81 -5.99
C CYS A 73 -14.46 24.75 -6.30
N GLY A 74 -14.85 25.13 -7.52
CA GLY A 74 -16.23 25.05 -7.99
C GLY A 74 -16.79 23.64 -8.00
N PHE A 75 -16.02 22.66 -8.53
CA PHE A 75 -16.41 21.24 -8.47
C PHE A 75 -16.55 20.73 -7.05
N ARG A 76 -15.72 21.20 -6.13
CA ARG A 76 -15.80 20.80 -4.72
C ARG A 76 -17.00 21.44 -4.00
N LEU A 77 -17.25 22.71 -4.23
CA LEU A 77 -18.44 23.38 -3.68
C LEU A 77 -19.73 22.76 -4.19
N VAL A 78 -19.82 22.48 -5.49
CA VAL A 78 -20.96 21.77 -6.09
C VAL A 78 -21.06 20.35 -5.53
N GLY A 79 -19.95 19.65 -5.31
CA GLY A 79 -19.92 18.33 -4.68
C GLY A 79 -20.42 18.35 -3.24
N LEU A 80 -20.00 19.35 -2.45
CA LEU A 80 -20.46 19.55 -1.07
C LEU A 80 -21.93 19.96 -1.02
N TRP A 81 -22.36 20.86 -1.91
CA TRP A 81 -23.75 21.30 -2.03
C TRP A 81 -24.66 20.12 -2.45
N ARG A 82 -24.28 19.35 -3.47
CA ARG A 82 -24.99 18.15 -3.89
C ARG A 82 -25.01 17.07 -2.80
N SER A 83 -23.92 16.93 -2.03
CA SER A 83 -23.92 15.99 -0.89
C SER A 83 -24.86 16.45 0.22
N ARG A 84 -25.04 17.75 0.42
CA ARG A 84 -26.02 18.31 1.35
C ARG A 84 -27.45 18.30 0.80
N ALA A 85 -27.63 18.62 -0.47
CA ALA A 85 -28.95 18.67 -1.11
C ALA A 85 -29.59 17.29 -1.34
N ASN A 86 -28.77 16.27 -1.61
CA ASN A 86 -29.24 14.88 -1.74
C ASN A 86 -29.51 14.19 -0.38
N HIS A 87 -29.21 14.84 0.73
CA HIS A 87 -29.49 14.35 2.07
C HIS A 87 -30.81 14.97 2.54
N GLY A 88 -31.89 14.63 1.86
CA GLY A 88 -33.22 14.83 2.43
C GLY A 88 -33.23 14.29 3.86
N ARG A 89 -33.97 14.92 4.76
CA ARG A 89 -34.01 14.77 6.23
C ARG A 89 -34.07 13.34 6.80
N SER A 90 -33.92 12.28 6.00
CA SER A 90 -34.13 10.87 6.40
C SER A 90 -32.89 10.00 6.44
N LEU A 91 -31.71 10.43 5.93
CA LEU A 91 -30.53 9.56 5.90
C LEU A 91 -29.70 9.67 7.19
N ARG A 92 -29.60 8.58 7.93
CA ARG A 92 -28.75 8.47 9.11
C ARG A 92 -27.31 8.22 8.69
N LEU A 93 -26.54 9.29 8.51
CA LEU A 93 -25.11 9.20 8.18
C LEU A 93 -24.27 8.76 9.37
N PRO A 94 -23.15 8.03 9.15
CA PRO A 94 -22.18 7.75 10.19
C PRO A 94 -21.65 9.04 10.87
N PRO A 95 -21.26 8.99 12.16
CA PRO A 95 -20.65 10.11 12.85
C PRO A 95 -19.32 10.50 12.22
N GLY A 96 -18.71 11.62 12.66
CA GLY A 96 -17.44 12.13 12.11
C GLY A 96 -17.62 13.40 11.29
N ARG A 97 -16.51 13.96 10.80
CA ARG A 97 -16.47 15.26 10.13
C ARG A 97 -16.15 15.15 8.65
N LEU A 98 -16.92 15.85 7.84
CA LEU A 98 -16.62 16.08 6.43
C LEU A 98 -15.84 17.38 6.30
N SER A 99 -14.64 17.32 5.76
CA SER A 99 -13.82 18.47 5.42
C SER A 99 -13.69 18.62 3.91
N PHE A 100 -13.39 19.83 3.45
CA PHE A 100 -13.17 20.12 2.03
C PHE A 100 -11.95 19.35 1.49
N LEU A 101 -10.87 19.31 2.27
CA LEU A 101 -9.67 18.52 1.97
C LEU A 101 -9.60 17.29 2.89
N PRO A 102 -8.94 16.22 2.46
CA PRO A 102 -8.59 15.13 3.37
C PRO A 102 -7.88 15.71 4.59
N PRO A 103 -8.14 15.20 5.80
CA PRO A 103 -7.38 15.63 6.96
C PRO A 103 -5.89 15.37 6.74
N LEU A 104 -5.05 16.40 6.84
CA LEU A 104 -3.58 16.21 6.73
C LEU A 104 -3.05 15.20 7.74
N ALA A 105 -3.70 15.13 8.91
CA ALA A 105 -3.42 14.11 9.91
C ALA A 105 -3.56 12.66 9.37
N ALA A 106 -4.42 12.42 8.37
CA ALA A 106 -4.58 11.09 7.78
C ALA A 106 -3.32 10.59 7.02
N VAL A 107 -2.41 11.47 6.65
CA VAL A 107 -1.13 11.14 5.99
C VAL A 107 0.09 11.43 6.88
N ALA A 108 -0.10 12.16 7.98
CA ALA A 108 0.97 12.54 8.89
C ALA A 108 0.99 11.71 10.19
N ASP A 109 -0.13 11.09 10.55
CA ASP A 109 -0.30 10.32 11.77
C ASP A 109 -0.86 8.93 11.43
N GLN A 110 -0.04 7.91 11.60
CA GLN A 110 -0.42 6.51 11.34
C GLN A 110 -1.63 6.08 12.19
N ARG A 111 -1.78 6.67 13.39
CA ARG A 111 -2.87 6.37 14.33
C ARG A 111 -4.11 7.25 14.13
N PHE A 112 -4.16 8.08 13.09
CA PHE A 112 -5.27 9.00 12.86
C PHE A 112 -6.64 8.30 12.81
N LEU A 113 -6.76 7.22 12.03
CA LEU A 113 -8.04 6.51 11.88
C LEU A 113 -8.43 5.75 13.15
N GLU A 114 -7.47 5.25 13.91
CA GLU A 114 -7.67 4.64 15.21
C GLU A 114 -8.26 5.66 16.21
N LYS A 115 -7.68 6.88 16.27
CA LYS A 115 -8.19 7.98 17.08
C LYS A 115 -9.61 8.38 16.67
N GLN A 116 -9.91 8.38 15.37
CA GLN A 116 -11.26 8.66 14.87
C GLN A 116 -12.24 7.55 15.25
N ALA A 117 -11.83 6.30 15.23
CA ALA A 117 -12.65 5.17 15.66
C ALA A 117 -12.95 5.21 17.16
N ALA A 118 -11.96 5.61 17.98
CA ALA A 118 -12.16 5.80 19.43
C ALA A 118 -13.13 6.95 19.75
N GLU A 119 -13.11 8.05 18.97
CA GLU A 119 -13.98 9.21 19.17
C GLU A 119 -15.43 8.99 18.66
N HIS A 120 -15.56 8.31 17.52
CA HIS A 120 -16.83 8.27 16.78
C HIS A 120 -17.44 6.86 16.70
N GLY A 121 -16.76 5.85 17.19
CA GLY A 121 -17.15 4.45 17.03
C GLY A 121 -16.55 3.81 15.77
N PRO A 122 -16.79 2.50 15.57
CA PRO A 122 -16.13 1.71 14.55
C PRO A 122 -16.59 2.00 13.11
N VAL A 123 -17.69 2.71 12.94
CA VAL A 123 -18.20 3.16 11.63
C VAL A 123 -18.32 4.68 11.67
N PHE A 124 -17.44 5.37 10.94
CA PHE A 124 -17.38 6.83 10.93
C PHE A 124 -17.07 7.38 9.54
N LYS A 125 -17.28 8.69 9.36
CA LYS A 125 -16.99 9.36 8.08
C LYS A 125 -15.87 10.37 8.20
N ILE A 126 -15.10 10.51 7.11
CA ILE A 126 -14.08 11.56 6.95
C ILE A 126 -14.21 12.23 5.59
N GLY A 127 -13.68 13.44 5.45
CA GLY A 127 -13.55 14.09 4.16
C GLY A 127 -12.48 13.40 3.31
N GLY A 128 -12.71 13.28 2.01
CA GLY A 128 -11.76 12.76 1.04
C GLY A 128 -11.60 13.67 -0.17
N PHE A 129 -10.43 13.65 -0.80
CA PHE A 129 -10.12 14.56 -1.91
C PHE A 129 -11.11 14.49 -3.08
N ARG A 130 -11.52 13.29 -3.48
CA ARG A 130 -12.46 13.08 -4.61
C ARG A 130 -13.85 12.66 -4.17
N ARG A 131 -13.96 12.05 -2.99
CA ARG A 131 -15.19 11.47 -2.45
C ARG A 131 -15.13 11.48 -0.93
N ASN A 132 -16.27 11.63 -0.28
CA ASN A 132 -16.38 11.38 1.13
C ASN A 132 -16.14 9.89 1.40
N VAL A 133 -15.57 9.57 2.55
CA VAL A 133 -15.16 8.22 2.91
C VAL A 133 -15.88 7.80 4.18
N VAL A 134 -16.52 6.65 4.16
CA VAL A 134 -16.96 5.95 5.37
C VAL A 134 -15.88 4.93 5.71
N CYS A 135 -15.33 5.03 6.90
CA CYS A 135 -14.34 4.12 7.45
C CYS A 135 -15.05 3.06 8.29
N VAL A 136 -14.60 1.81 8.16
CA VAL A 136 -15.14 0.64 8.86
C VAL A 136 -13.99 -0.07 9.55
N VAL A 137 -14.01 -0.11 10.88
CA VAL A 137 -13.06 -0.82 11.74
C VAL A 137 -13.73 -2.08 12.29
N GLY A 138 -13.03 -3.20 12.27
CA GLY A 138 -13.53 -4.53 12.64
C GLY A 138 -13.75 -5.42 11.42
N LEU A 139 -13.01 -6.54 11.35
CA LEU A 139 -13.01 -7.40 10.17
C LEU A 139 -14.28 -8.25 10.04
N ASP A 140 -14.94 -8.56 11.14
CA ASP A 140 -16.24 -9.23 11.20
C ASP A 140 -17.34 -8.40 10.52
N ARG A 141 -17.48 -7.11 10.92
CA ARG A 141 -18.43 -6.19 10.29
C ARG A 141 -18.06 -5.89 8.84
N ALA A 142 -16.78 -5.77 8.54
CA ALA A 142 -16.30 -5.58 7.17
C ALA A 142 -16.66 -6.77 6.28
N SER A 143 -16.45 -7.99 6.76
CA SER A 143 -16.81 -9.23 6.04
C SER A 143 -18.33 -9.33 5.84
N ALA A 144 -19.13 -8.98 6.86
CA ALA A 144 -20.58 -8.95 6.75
C ALA A 144 -21.04 -7.92 5.71
N LEU A 145 -20.44 -6.72 5.71
CA LEU A 145 -20.74 -5.67 4.73
C LEU A 145 -20.40 -6.12 3.31
N LEU A 146 -19.20 -6.66 3.08
CA LEU A 146 -18.74 -7.09 1.76
C LEU A 146 -19.61 -8.21 1.19
N ARG A 147 -20.01 -9.20 2.02
CA ARG A 147 -20.91 -10.26 1.57
C ARG A 147 -22.31 -9.74 1.21
N ARG A 148 -22.88 -8.87 2.07
CA ARG A 148 -24.24 -8.36 1.87
C ARG A 148 -24.35 -7.38 0.70
N SER A 149 -23.32 -6.58 0.47
CA SER A 149 -23.34 -5.46 -0.47
C SER A 149 -22.37 -5.64 -1.64
N ASP A 150 -21.96 -6.86 -1.96
CA ASP A 150 -20.96 -7.12 -3.02
C ASP A 150 -21.34 -6.52 -4.38
N ALA A 151 -22.59 -6.66 -4.78
CA ALA A 151 -23.11 -6.09 -6.04
C ALA A 151 -23.12 -4.56 -6.05
N ASP A 152 -23.17 -3.94 -4.86
CA ASP A 152 -23.32 -2.50 -4.67
C ASP A 152 -21.99 -1.79 -4.39
N LEU A 153 -20.93 -2.56 -4.22
CA LEU A 153 -19.59 -2.08 -3.90
C LEU A 153 -18.62 -2.37 -5.05
N LYS A 154 -18.11 -1.33 -5.69
CA LYS A 154 -17.10 -1.45 -6.75
C LYS A 154 -15.72 -1.02 -6.25
N ILE A 155 -14.68 -1.69 -6.75
CA ILE A 155 -13.30 -1.26 -6.49
C ILE A 155 -13.01 -0.03 -7.36
N PRO A 156 -12.50 1.09 -6.76
CA PRO A 156 -12.16 2.28 -7.54
C PRO A 156 -10.94 2.00 -8.42
N ALA A 157 -11.14 1.99 -9.73
CA ALA A 157 -10.06 1.75 -10.68
C ALA A 157 -9.08 2.93 -10.74
N MET A 158 -7.79 2.61 -10.85
CA MET A 158 -6.72 3.56 -11.06
C MET A 158 -6.45 3.76 -12.56
N PRO A 159 -5.90 4.92 -12.98
CA PRO A 159 -5.65 5.19 -14.41
C PRO A 159 -4.77 4.15 -15.11
N PHE A 160 -3.82 3.54 -14.41
CA PHE A 160 -2.96 2.49 -14.96
C PHE A 160 -3.74 1.23 -15.40
N ASN A 161 -4.96 1.05 -14.91
CA ASN A 161 -5.83 -0.05 -15.35
C ASN A 161 -6.02 -0.09 -16.87
N ARG A 162 -5.89 1.07 -17.52
CA ARG A 162 -5.98 1.21 -18.99
C ARG A 162 -4.73 0.73 -19.73
N CYS A 163 -3.66 0.35 -19.03
CA CYS A 163 -2.43 -0.17 -19.62
C CYS A 163 -2.54 -1.62 -20.07
N ILE A 164 -3.57 -2.34 -19.61
CA ILE A 164 -3.83 -3.75 -19.91
C ILE A 164 -5.19 -3.86 -20.59
N PRO A 165 -5.38 -4.70 -21.62
CA PRO A 165 -6.61 -4.72 -22.43
C PRO A 165 -7.91 -4.86 -21.61
N LYS A 166 -8.02 -5.89 -20.75
CA LYS A 166 -9.17 -6.08 -19.84
C LYS A 166 -8.94 -5.48 -18.44
N GLY A 167 -7.85 -4.74 -18.26
CA GLY A 167 -7.46 -4.14 -16.99
C GLY A 167 -6.62 -5.05 -16.10
N PHE A 168 -6.19 -4.47 -14.98
CA PHE A 168 -5.49 -5.20 -13.93
C PHE A 168 -6.50 -6.05 -13.14
N LEU A 169 -6.09 -7.26 -12.77
CA LEU A 169 -6.93 -8.30 -12.16
C LEU A 169 -7.89 -7.75 -11.09
N ARG A 170 -7.40 -6.93 -10.17
CA ARG A 170 -8.21 -6.33 -9.10
C ARG A 170 -9.41 -5.51 -9.60
N TYR A 171 -9.35 -4.95 -10.80
CA TYR A 171 -10.36 -4.02 -11.35
C TYR A 171 -11.16 -4.59 -12.51
N MET A 172 -10.95 -5.86 -12.85
CA MET A 172 -11.67 -6.54 -13.93
C MET A 172 -13.16 -6.72 -13.62
N ALA A 173 -13.97 -6.89 -14.65
CA ALA A 173 -15.33 -7.39 -14.51
C ALA A 173 -15.33 -8.78 -13.85
N ALA A 174 -16.42 -9.14 -13.16
CA ALA A 174 -16.46 -10.35 -12.33
C ALA A 174 -16.13 -11.64 -13.10
N SER A 175 -16.60 -11.78 -14.33
CA SER A 175 -16.34 -12.94 -15.20
C SER A 175 -14.86 -13.03 -15.59
N ASP A 176 -14.30 -11.93 -16.09
CA ASP A 176 -12.87 -11.89 -16.44
C ASP A 176 -11.99 -12.11 -15.19
N HIS A 177 -12.33 -11.43 -14.06
CA HIS A 177 -11.61 -11.60 -12.80
C HIS A 177 -11.54 -13.07 -12.38
N SER A 178 -12.67 -13.80 -12.40
CA SER A 178 -12.69 -15.20 -11.98
C SER A 178 -11.82 -16.08 -12.88
N THR A 179 -11.85 -15.84 -14.20
CA THR A 179 -11.07 -16.59 -15.19
C THR A 179 -9.57 -16.36 -15.00
N PHE A 180 -9.12 -15.11 -15.06
CA PHE A 180 -7.69 -14.78 -14.94
C PHE A 180 -7.14 -15.10 -13.55
N ARG A 181 -7.93 -14.87 -12.50
CA ARG A 181 -7.54 -15.25 -11.13
C ARG A 181 -7.29 -16.74 -11.01
N ARG A 182 -8.18 -17.58 -11.53
CA ARG A 182 -8.03 -19.04 -11.48
C ARG A 182 -6.75 -19.50 -12.16
N VAL A 183 -6.46 -18.98 -13.37
CA VAL A 183 -5.24 -19.31 -14.12
C VAL A 183 -3.99 -18.95 -13.33
N ILE A 184 -3.92 -17.72 -12.82
CA ILE A 184 -2.76 -17.26 -12.05
C ILE A 184 -2.62 -18.05 -10.73
N GLN A 185 -3.72 -18.34 -10.03
CA GLN A 185 -3.68 -19.12 -8.77
C GLN A 185 -3.22 -20.56 -8.98
N ARG A 186 -3.62 -21.19 -10.07
CA ARG A 186 -3.13 -22.54 -10.41
C ARG A 186 -1.63 -22.54 -10.66
N GLY A 187 -1.13 -21.59 -11.46
CA GLY A 187 0.30 -21.45 -11.71
C GLY A 187 1.10 -21.08 -10.45
N LEU A 188 0.55 -20.18 -9.60
CA LEU A 188 1.17 -19.77 -8.34
C LEU A 188 0.71 -20.66 -7.16
N SER A 189 0.63 -21.98 -7.40
CA SER A 189 0.26 -22.94 -6.38
C SER A 189 1.29 -23.01 -5.26
N ARG A 190 0.93 -23.61 -4.12
CA ARG A 190 1.88 -23.84 -3.01
C ARG A 190 3.05 -24.71 -3.46
N GLU A 191 2.78 -25.75 -4.22
CA GLU A 191 3.79 -26.66 -4.77
C GLU A 191 4.77 -25.92 -5.68
N PHE A 192 4.28 -25.00 -6.53
CA PHE A 192 5.15 -24.16 -7.34
C PHE A 192 6.07 -23.30 -6.47
N VAL A 193 5.52 -22.57 -5.49
CA VAL A 193 6.30 -21.72 -4.58
C VAL A 193 7.31 -22.56 -3.79
N ASP A 194 6.93 -23.76 -3.35
CA ASP A 194 7.81 -24.65 -2.61
C ASP A 194 8.98 -25.16 -3.46
N ARG A 195 8.76 -25.43 -4.76
CA ARG A 195 9.84 -25.76 -5.71
C ARG A 195 10.82 -24.58 -5.90
N GLN A 196 10.36 -23.34 -5.73
CA GLN A 196 11.19 -22.15 -5.90
C GLN A 196 11.98 -21.76 -4.63
N LYS A 197 11.78 -22.42 -3.49
CA LYS A 197 12.41 -22.05 -2.21
C LYS A 197 13.94 -21.93 -2.29
N ALA A 198 14.60 -22.85 -2.96
CA ALA A 198 16.06 -22.82 -3.09
C ALA A 198 16.55 -21.57 -3.85
N SER A 199 15.89 -21.25 -4.97
CA SER A 199 16.19 -20.04 -5.76
C SER A 199 15.90 -18.77 -4.95
N LEU A 200 14.74 -18.70 -4.29
CA LEU A 200 14.38 -17.57 -3.41
C LEU A 200 15.39 -17.39 -2.27
N THR A 201 15.84 -18.49 -1.65
CA THR A 201 16.87 -18.45 -0.59
C THR A 201 18.20 -17.91 -1.11
N GLY A 202 18.64 -18.38 -2.28
CA GLY A 202 19.86 -17.89 -2.92
C GLY A 202 19.80 -16.40 -3.25
N ALA A 203 18.67 -15.95 -3.80
CA ALA A 203 18.47 -14.54 -4.13
C ALA A 203 18.43 -13.64 -2.89
N VAL A 204 17.75 -14.07 -1.82
CA VAL A 204 17.71 -13.35 -0.53
C VAL A 204 19.10 -13.28 0.10
N ALA A 205 19.81 -14.41 0.17
CA ALA A 205 21.17 -14.47 0.73
C ALA A 205 22.14 -13.56 -0.05
N SER A 206 22.04 -13.56 -1.38
CA SER A 206 22.83 -12.67 -2.25
C SER A 206 22.52 -11.19 -2.01
N GLY A 207 21.24 -10.83 -1.88
CA GLY A 207 20.81 -9.48 -1.59
C GLY A 207 21.29 -8.97 -0.23
N LEU A 208 21.18 -9.78 0.82
CA LEU A 208 21.70 -9.46 2.16
C LEU A 208 23.23 -9.32 2.15
N ALA A 209 23.94 -10.22 1.44
CA ALA A 209 25.40 -10.14 1.28
C ALA A 209 25.82 -8.87 0.51
N SER A 210 25.06 -8.45 -0.50
CA SER A 210 25.29 -7.20 -1.22
C SER A 210 25.15 -5.98 -0.30
N MET A 211 24.10 -5.96 0.52
CA MET A 211 23.90 -4.91 1.50
C MET A 211 25.02 -4.87 2.56
N ALA A 212 25.47 -6.05 3.04
CA ALA A 212 26.58 -6.14 3.99
C ALA A 212 27.91 -5.64 3.37
N ARG A 213 28.22 -5.98 2.11
CA ARG A 213 29.39 -5.43 1.39
C ARG A 213 29.31 -3.91 1.29
N ALA A 214 28.15 -3.36 0.98
CA ALA A 214 27.95 -1.91 0.92
C ALA A 214 28.14 -1.24 2.29
N CYS A 215 27.79 -1.92 3.39
CA CYS A 215 28.06 -1.46 4.75
C CYS A 215 29.56 -1.46 5.07
N ALA A 216 30.29 -2.52 4.69
CA ALA A 216 31.74 -2.64 4.93
C ALA A 216 32.55 -1.54 4.22
N ASN A 217 32.10 -1.08 3.06
CA ASN A 217 32.74 -0.01 2.30
C ASN A 217 32.50 1.40 2.86
N ARG A 218 31.74 1.55 3.93
CA ARG A 218 31.46 2.84 4.59
C ARG A 218 32.18 2.95 5.92
N LYS A 219 32.89 4.05 6.13
CA LYS A 219 33.67 4.30 7.37
C LYS A 219 32.80 4.43 8.62
N SER A 220 31.54 4.87 8.48
CA SER A 220 30.59 4.99 9.59
C SER A 220 29.15 4.90 9.08
N GLY A 221 28.27 4.35 9.92
CA GLY A 221 26.83 4.28 9.68
C GLY A 221 26.43 3.17 8.70
N GLY A 222 25.17 2.73 8.78
CA GLY A 222 24.60 1.75 7.87
C GLY A 222 24.23 2.34 6.51
N VAL A 223 23.58 1.53 5.68
CA VAL A 223 23.02 1.91 4.38
C VAL A 223 21.50 2.10 4.49
N ALA A 224 20.91 2.89 3.59
CA ALA A 224 19.47 2.90 3.40
C ALA A 224 19.05 1.53 2.80
N PRO A 225 18.19 0.75 3.45
CA PRO A 225 17.89 -0.60 2.99
C PRO A 225 17.03 -0.63 1.72
N GLY A 226 16.20 0.39 1.50
CA GLY A 226 15.20 0.43 0.42
C GLY A 226 15.75 0.04 -0.96
N PRO A 227 16.79 0.68 -1.51
CA PRO A 227 17.34 0.31 -2.81
C PRO A 227 17.74 -1.18 -2.90
N PHE A 228 18.45 -1.71 -1.90
CA PHE A 228 18.88 -3.11 -1.89
C PHE A 228 17.70 -4.09 -1.85
N LEU A 229 16.68 -3.78 -1.06
CA LEU A 229 15.47 -4.60 -0.96
C LEU A 229 14.66 -4.54 -2.26
N HIS A 230 14.56 -3.39 -2.90
CA HIS A 230 13.89 -3.27 -4.19
C HIS A 230 14.60 -4.05 -5.29
N ASP A 231 15.94 -3.94 -5.40
CA ASP A 231 16.72 -4.66 -6.40
C ASP A 231 16.63 -6.17 -6.18
N MET A 232 16.75 -6.61 -4.92
CA MET A 232 16.61 -8.01 -4.54
C MET A 232 15.23 -8.55 -4.93
N MET A 233 14.16 -7.84 -4.55
CA MET A 233 12.80 -8.30 -4.84
C MET A 233 12.48 -8.23 -6.33
N PHE A 234 12.99 -7.24 -7.05
CA PHE A 234 12.85 -7.18 -8.49
C PHE A 234 13.46 -8.41 -9.17
N GLY A 235 14.70 -8.77 -8.84
CA GLY A 235 15.35 -9.97 -9.34
C GLY A 235 14.59 -11.25 -9.00
N CYS A 236 14.20 -11.41 -7.73
CA CYS A 236 13.38 -12.55 -7.28
C CYS A 236 12.09 -12.70 -8.09
N PHE A 237 11.34 -11.62 -8.29
CA PHE A 237 10.08 -11.70 -9.02
C PHE A 237 10.23 -11.85 -10.52
N MET A 238 11.31 -11.32 -11.12
CA MET A 238 11.61 -11.55 -12.53
C MET A 238 11.94 -13.04 -12.78
N GLU A 239 12.71 -13.65 -11.88
CA GLU A 239 13.01 -15.07 -11.97
C GLU A 239 11.76 -15.93 -11.71
N LEU A 240 11.03 -15.65 -10.64
CA LEU A 240 9.82 -16.40 -10.26
C LEU A 240 8.73 -16.32 -11.34
N VAL A 241 8.49 -15.15 -11.93
CA VAL A 241 7.38 -14.94 -12.86
C VAL A 241 7.77 -15.28 -14.29
N PHE A 242 8.97 -14.90 -14.74
CA PHE A 242 9.39 -14.99 -16.13
C PHE A 242 10.63 -15.87 -16.35
N GLY A 243 11.20 -16.48 -15.31
CA GLY A 243 12.42 -17.26 -15.41
C GLY A 243 13.66 -16.45 -15.75
N VAL A 244 13.64 -15.12 -15.52
CA VAL A 244 14.77 -14.21 -15.79
C VAL A 244 15.57 -14.07 -14.51
N GLY A 245 16.62 -14.87 -14.38
CA GLY A 245 17.50 -14.87 -13.20
C GLY A 245 18.41 -13.66 -13.11
N CYS A 246 19.10 -13.52 -11.98
CA CYS A 246 20.00 -12.39 -11.73
C CYS A 246 21.20 -12.34 -12.70
N ASP A 247 21.59 -13.48 -13.25
CA ASP A 247 22.70 -13.60 -14.21
C ASP A 247 22.25 -13.41 -15.68
N ASP A 248 20.95 -13.24 -15.93
CA ASP A 248 20.43 -13.01 -17.28
C ASP A 248 20.85 -11.62 -17.79
N PRO A 249 21.57 -11.54 -18.93
CA PRO A 249 22.03 -10.26 -19.47
C PRO A 249 20.88 -9.27 -19.77
N SER A 250 19.66 -9.79 -19.98
CA SER A 250 18.49 -8.97 -20.26
C SER A 250 17.89 -8.31 -19.01
N LEU A 251 18.26 -8.71 -17.78
CA LEU A 251 17.68 -8.17 -16.55
C LEU A 251 17.79 -6.65 -16.48
N ARG A 252 18.95 -6.08 -16.80
CA ARG A 252 19.15 -4.61 -16.85
C ARG A 252 18.27 -3.92 -17.90
N HIS A 253 17.92 -4.62 -18.99
CA HIS A 253 16.99 -4.09 -19.96
C HIS A 253 15.57 -4.04 -19.38
N PHE A 254 15.14 -5.08 -18.67
CA PHE A 254 13.89 -5.10 -17.95
C PHE A 254 13.81 -4.02 -16.88
N GLU A 255 14.86 -3.81 -16.09
CA GLU A 255 14.90 -2.73 -15.08
C GLU A 255 14.59 -1.36 -15.70
N ARG A 256 15.21 -1.05 -16.85
CA ARG A 256 14.93 0.21 -17.59
C ARG A 256 13.47 0.30 -18.05
N LEU A 257 12.91 -0.78 -18.56
CA LEU A 257 11.51 -0.81 -19.00
C LEU A 257 10.56 -0.65 -17.80
N TYR A 258 10.82 -1.35 -16.70
CA TYR A 258 10.03 -1.25 -15.47
C TYR A 258 10.11 0.14 -14.83
N GLY A 259 11.21 0.87 -15.01
CA GLY A 259 11.34 2.28 -14.65
C GLY A 259 10.30 3.19 -15.33
N GLY A 260 9.73 2.77 -16.46
CA GLY A 260 8.62 3.44 -17.14
C GLY A 260 7.24 3.19 -16.52
N ILE A 261 7.11 2.23 -15.59
CA ILE A 261 5.83 1.82 -14.99
C ILE A 261 5.63 2.52 -13.65
N ASP A 262 4.95 3.68 -13.66
CA ASP A 262 4.43 4.32 -12.45
C ASP A 262 2.93 4.03 -12.31
N HIS A 263 2.60 2.95 -11.60
CA HIS A 263 1.23 2.45 -11.45
C HIS A 263 0.34 3.34 -10.56
N LEU A 264 0.93 4.24 -9.77
CA LEU A 264 0.21 5.17 -8.89
C LEU A 264 0.02 6.54 -9.53
N SER A 265 0.64 6.81 -10.68
CA SER A 265 0.50 8.09 -11.36
C SER A 265 -0.88 8.25 -11.99
N VAL A 266 -1.44 9.44 -11.86
CA VAL A 266 -2.67 9.86 -12.53
C VAL A 266 -2.38 10.65 -13.82
N SER A 267 -1.12 10.95 -14.11
CA SER A 267 -0.69 11.69 -15.29
C SER A 267 -0.95 10.90 -16.58
N PRO A 268 -1.62 11.47 -17.60
CA PRO A 268 -1.83 10.81 -18.89
C PRO A 268 -0.52 10.39 -19.56
N LEU A 269 0.54 11.19 -19.41
CA LEU A 269 1.85 10.89 -19.97
C LEU A 269 2.50 9.67 -19.28
N ALA A 270 2.40 9.58 -17.96
CA ALA A 270 2.89 8.43 -17.21
C ALA A 270 2.12 7.16 -17.57
N VAL A 271 0.80 7.22 -17.72
CA VAL A 271 -0.04 6.10 -18.18
C VAL A 271 0.37 5.65 -19.58
N ARG A 272 0.61 6.60 -20.51
CA ARG A 272 1.08 6.28 -21.86
C ARG A 272 2.46 5.61 -21.87
N ARG A 273 3.39 6.09 -21.01
CA ARG A 273 4.72 5.49 -20.83
C ARG A 273 4.61 4.08 -20.25
N ALA A 274 3.79 3.89 -19.22
CA ALA A 274 3.55 2.60 -18.61
C ALA A 274 2.95 1.59 -19.61
N ARG A 275 1.99 2.02 -20.44
CA ARG A 275 1.41 1.16 -21.49
C ARG A 275 2.47 0.66 -22.48
N ARG A 276 3.36 1.57 -22.94
CA ARG A 276 4.47 1.20 -23.84
C ARG A 276 5.42 0.22 -23.18
N ALA A 277 5.77 0.45 -21.90
CA ALA A 277 6.64 -0.44 -21.15
C ALA A 277 6.03 -1.83 -20.96
N VAL A 278 4.76 -1.92 -20.55
CA VAL A 278 4.02 -3.19 -20.41
C VAL A 278 4.00 -3.95 -21.72
N SER A 279 3.71 -3.28 -22.84
CA SER A 279 3.69 -3.90 -24.18
C SER A 279 5.07 -4.41 -24.59
N ALA A 280 6.12 -3.61 -24.38
CA ALA A 280 7.50 -4.00 -24.70
C ALA A 280 7.99 -5.20 -23.87
N ILE A 281 7.76 -5.18 -22.56
CA ILE A 281 8.08 -6.30 -21.68
C ILE A 281 7.30 -7.53 -22.11
N GLY A 282 5.99 -7.40 -22.37
CA GLY A 282 5.13 -8.49 -22.78
C GLY A 282 5.60 -9.16 -24.08
N ALA A 283 6.05 -8.39 -25.07
CA ALA A 283 6.62 -8.91 -26.32
C ALA A 283 7.90 -9.73 -26.11
N ILE A 284 8.73 -9.37 -25.11
CA ILE A 284 9.96 -10.10 -24.82
C ILE A 284 9.65 -11.39 -24.05
N VAL A 285 8.85 -11.31 -22.97
CA VAL A 285 8.57 -12.46 -22.10
C VAL A 285 7.67 -13.48 -22.78
N GLY A 286 6.73 -13.06 -23.64
CA GLY A 286 5.87 -13.95 -24.41
C GLY A 286 6.66 -14.90 -25.32
N LYS A 287 7.80 -14.47 -25.88
CA LYS A 287 8.69 -15.31 -26.65
C LYS A 287 9.45 -16.37 -25.82
N ARG A 288 9.50 -16.18 -24.51
CA ARG A 288 10.19 -17.06 -23.55
C ARG A 288 9.24 -18.01 -22.82
N ALA A 289 7.93 -17.90 -23.04
CA ALA A 289 6.93 -18.67 -22.33
C ALA A 289 7.06 -20.18 -22.52
N THR A 290 7.41 -20.63 -23.73
CA THR A 290 7.58 -22.05 -24.07
C THR A 290 8.99 -22.54 -23.72
N GLY A 291 9.10 -23.61 -22.93
CA GLY A 291 10.38 -24.24 -22.56
C GLY A 291 11.20 -23.48 -21.52
N GLY A 292 10.67 -22.39 -20.96
CA GLY A 292 11.31 -21.59 -19.92
C GLY A 292 11.07 -22.10 -18.50
N ARG A 293 11.48 -21.25 -17.54
CA ARG A 293 11.20 -21.41 -16.10
C ARG A 293 10.25 -20.31 -15.65
N GLY A 294 9.64 -20.48 -14.47
CA GLY A 294 8.80 -19.47 -13.85
C GLY A 294 7.30 -19.63 -14.11
N LEU A 295 6.52 -18.77 -13.48
CA LEU A 295 5.06 -18.82 -13.47
C LEU A 295 4.44 -18.79 -14.87
N LEU A 296 4.95 -17.96 -15.78
CA LEU A 296 4.43 -17.87 -17.15
C LEU A 296 4.60 -19.20 -17.89
N SER A 297 5.71 -19.91 -17.68
CA SER A 297 5.95 -21.22 -18.29
C SER A 297 5.09 -22.33 -17.66
N GLU A 298 4.83 -22.28 -16.37
CA GLU A 298 3.86 -23.19 -15.72
C GLU A 298 2.45 -23.00 -16.31
N ILE A 299 2.05 -21.73 -16.52
CA ILE A 299 0.77 -21.43 -17.15
C ILE A 299 0.77 -21.91 -18.61
N ALA A 300 1.86 -21.70 -19.35
CA ALA A 300 1.97 -22.12 -20.74
C ALA A 300 1.87 -23.65 -20.92
N ALA A 301 2.42 -24.39 -19.97
CA ALA A 301 2.31 -25.85 -19.97
C ALA A 301 0.87 -26.35 -19.70
N ALA A 302 0.12 -25.64 -18.85
CA ALA A 302 -1.23 -26.02 -18.46
C ALA A 302 -2.33 -25.45 -19.38
N GLU A 303 -2.19 -24.20 -19.79
CA GLU A 303 -3.18 -23.42 -20.56
C GLU A 303 -2.45 -22.54 -21.61
N PRO A 304 -1.96 -23.11 -22.73
CA PRO A 304 -1.12 -22.42 -23.73
C PRO A 304 -1.77 -21.17 -24.33
N GLU A 305 -3.07 -21.21 -24.58
CA GLU A 305 -3.83 -20.08 -25.13
C GLU A 305 -3.84 -18.89 -24.16
N MET A 306 -4.01 -19.17 -22.85
CA MET A 306 -3.98 -18.16 -21.83
C MET A 306 -2.59 -17.54 -21.66
N ALA A 307 -1.53 -18.31 -21.78
CA ALA A 307 -0.16 -17.81 -21.68
C ALA A 307 0.19 -16.80 -22.79
N SER A 308 -0.53 -16.85 -23.92
CA SER A 308 -0.37 -15.91 -25.03
C SER A 308 -1.31 -14.69 -24.94
N ASP A 309 -2.26 -14.68 -23.98
CA ASP A 309 -3.21 -13.57 -23.83
C ASP A 309 -2.48 -12.30 -23.32
N PRO A 310 -2.56 -11.17 -24.07
CA PRO A 310 -1.92 -9.92 -23.66
C PRO A 310 -2.43 -9.38 -22.32
N THR A 311 -3.64 -9.75 -21.92
CA THR A 311 -4.20 -9.37 -20.62
C THR A 311 -3.50 -10.13 -19.49
N LEU A 312 -3.30 -11.45 -19.66
CA LEU A 312 -2.56 -12.25 -18.67
C LEU A 312 -1.13 -11.75 -18.53
N ILE A 313 -0.40 -11.64 -19.65
CA ILE A 313 0.98 -11.16 -19.68
C ILE A 313 1.08 -9.77 -19.03
N GLY A 314 0.19 -8.85 -19.39
CA GLY A 314 0.14 -7.52 -18.79
C GLY A 314 -0.09 -7.56 -17.28
N ASN A 315 -0.93 -8.47 -16.79
CA ASN A 315 -1.13 -8.66 -15.35
C ASN A 315 0.11 -9.20 -14.66
N LEU A 316 0.79 -10.19 -15.24
CA LEU A 316 2.05 -10.71 -14.68
C LEU A 316 3.14 -9.63 -14.63
N VAL A 317 3.25 -8.79 -15.67
CA VAL A 317 4.17 -7.62 -15.67
C VAL A 317 3.83 -6.67 -14.51
N PHE A 318 2.56 -6.32 -14.32
CA PHE A 318 2.17 -5.47 -13.20
C PHE A 318 2.36 -6.13 -11.85
N MET A 319 2.13 -7.43 -11.73
CA MET A 319 2.36 -8.17 -10.49
C MET A 319 3.81 -8.07 -10.05
N VAL A 320 4.79 -8.26 -10.94
CA VAL A 320 6.22 -8.08 -10.64
C VAL A 320 6.46 -6.68 -10.05
N ARG A 321 5.91 -5.63 -10.67
CA ARG A 321 6.10 -4.24 -10.22
C ARG A 321 5.48 -3.97 -8.86
N VAL A 322 4.24 -4.39 -8.63
CA VAL A 322 3.51 -4.12 -7.39
C VAL A 322 4.05 -4.99 -6.27
N SER A 323 4.15 -6.32 -6.48
CA SER A 323 4.62 -7.26 -5.47
C SER A 323 6.06 -6.99 -5.03
N GLY A 324 6.94 -6.63 -5.98
CA GLY A 324 8.33 -6.26 -5.66
C GLY A 324 8.39 -5.05 -4.70
N THR A 325 7.54 -4.05 -4.90
CA THR A 325 7.47 -2.87 -4.02
C THR A 325 6.88 -3.21 -2.65
N ASP A 326 5.79 -3.98 -2.62
CA ASP A 326 5.08 -4.30 -1.39
C ASP A 326 5.91 -5.22 -0.49
N VAL A 327 6.54 -6.25 -1.07
CA VAL A 327 7.40 -7.16 -0.31
C VAL A 327 8.68 -6.46 0.16
N ALA A 328 9.30 -5.60 -0.65
CA ALA A 328 10.43 -4.79 -0.20
C ALA A 328 10.06 -3.90 1.00
N GLY A 329 8.86 -3.34 1.02
CA GLY A 329 8.31 -2.59 2.17
C GLY A 329 8.18 -3.47 3.42
N LEU A 330 7.66 -4.68 3.29
CA LEU A 330 7.59 -5.66 4.39
C LEU A 330 8.98 -5.98 4.93
N LEU A 331 9.95 -6.26 4.06
CA LEU A 331 11.33 -6.59 4.47
C LEU A 331 12.04 -5.40 5.13
N ALA A 332 11.72 -4.17 4.73
CA ALA A 332 12.21 -2.97 5.41
C ALA A 332 11.69 -2.89 6.86
N TRP A 333 10.42 -3.25 7.09
CA TRP A 333 9.86 -3.37 8.43
C TRP A 333 10.51 -4.49 9.24
N VAL A 334 10.83 -5.64 8.61
CA VAL A 334 11.56 -6.73 9.27
C VAL A 334 12.92 -6.23 9.79
N LEU A 335 13.69 -5.50 8.97
CA LEU A 335 14.96 -4.92 9.40
C LEU A 335 14.76 -3.91 10.54
N SER A 336 13.79 -3.01 10.41
CA SER A 336 13.49 -1.98 11.40
C SER A 336 13.17 -2.60 12.77
N ILE A 337 12.20 -3.50 12.81
CA ILE A 337 11.69 -4.04 14.08
C ILE A 337 12.66 -5.05 14.70
N LEU A 338 13.26 -5.96 13.91
CA LEU A 338 14.24 -6.91 14.45
C LEU A 338 15.55 -6.24 14.88
N GLY A 339 15.86 -5.06 14.31
CA GLY A 339 16.98 -4.25 14.75
C GLY A 339 16.72 -3.60 16.13
N ASP A 340 15.51 -3.09 16.33
CA ASP A 340 15.11 -2.49 17.62
C ASP A 340 14.85 -3.56 18.69
N GLN A 341 14.21 -4.66 18.31
CA GLN A 341 13.83 -5.74 19.21
C GLN A 341 14.77 -6.95 19.05
N ARG A 342 16.02 -6.74 19.40
CA ARG A 342 17.12 -7.70 19.20
C ARG A 342 16.86 -9.08 19.82
N SER A 343 16.06 -9.17 20.87
CA SER A 343 15.68 -10.43 21.52
C SER A 343 15.02 -11.41 20.54
N TRP A 344 14.15 -10.92 19.65
CA TRP A 344 13.50 -11.77 18.64
C TRP A 344 14.49 -12.26 17.57
N LEU A 345 15.44 -11.40 17.17
CA LEU A 345 16.51 -11.82 16.26
C LEU A 345 17.38 -12.92 16.87
N LEU A 346 17.70 -12.84 18.17
CA LEU A 346 18.45 -13.85 18.90
C LEU A 346 17.66 -15.15 19.04
N ARG A 347 16.35 -15.09 19.31
CA ARG A 347 15.48 -16.26 19.35
C ARG A 347 15.40 -16.96 17.98
N LEU A 348 15.29 -16.21 16.88
CA LEU A 348 15.35 -16.77 15.52
C LEU A 348 16.66 -17.51 15.25
N ARG A 349 17.78 -17.07 15.83
CA ARG A 349 19.09 -17.73 15.74
C ARG A 349 19.14 -19.06 16.47
N SER A 350 18.55 -19.10 17.65
CA SER A 350 18.56 -20.31 18.51
C SER A 350 17.53 -21.35 18.09
N GLU A 351 16.61 -21.04 17.17
CA GLU A 351 15.60 -22.00 16.73
C GLU A 351 16.23 -23.18 15.99
N PRO A 352 15.90 -24.44 16.35
CA PRO A 352 16.44 -25.62 15.69
C PRO A 352 16.14 -25.65 14.19
N SER A 353 17.08 -26.15 13.40
CA SER A 353 16.94 -26.23 11.92
C SER A 353 15.73 -27.05 11.46
N GLN A 354 15.30 -28.03 12.24
CA GLN A 354 14.11 -28.83 11.92
C GLN A 354 12.81 -28.03 12.03
N SER A 355 12.73 -27.06 12.95
CA SER A 355 11.61 -26.12 13.04
C SER A 355 11.62 -25.08 11.90
N ARG A 356 12.78 -24.88 11.26
CA ARG A 356 12.99 -23.96 10.13
C ARG A 356 12.55 -24.53 8.78
N GLY A 357 12.46 -25.85 8.66
CA GLY A 357 12.32 -26.59 7.39
C GLY A 357 10.93 -26.61 6.75
N GLY A 358 9.95 -25.80 7.18
CA GLY A 358 8.72 -25.64 6.42
C GLY A 358 7.42 -26.06 7.09
N GLY A 359 7.40 -26.29 8.39
CA GLY A 359 6.11 -26.36 9.12
C GLY A 359 5.49 -24.97 9.23
N GLN A 360 4.22 -24.81 8.87
CA GLN A 360 3.45 -23.64 9.24
C GLN A 360 3.46 -23.53 10.76
N GLY A 361 4.02 -22.43 11.30
CA GLY A 361 4.02 -22.16 12.73
C GLY A 361 5.39 -21.99 13.40
N GLY A 362 6.51 -22.09 12.67
CA GLY A 362 7.85 -21.74 13.17
C GLY A 362 7.93 -20.28 13.61
N LEU A 363 8.95 -19.94 14.41
CA LEU A 363 9.10 -18.57 14.91
C LEU A 363 9.21 -17.55 13.77
N ALA A 364 9.92 -17.88 12.69
CA ALA A 364 10.04 -16.98 11.54
C ALA A 364 8.69 -16.71 10.87
N ASP A 365 7.81 -17.70 10.73
CA ASP A 365 6.45 -17.50 10.23
C ASP A 365 5.65 -16.57 11.17
N ARG A 366 5.73 -16.79 12.49
CA ARG A 366 5.04 -15.96 13.49
C ARG A 366 5.57 -14.52 13.49
N VAL A 367 6.87 -14.32 13.33
CA VAL A 367 7.50 -12.99 13.15
C VAL A 367 6.89 -12.26 11.95
N ILE A 368 6.77 -12.94 10.80
CA ILE A 368 6.18 -12.32 9.61
C ILE A 368 4.68 -12.06 9.78
N MET A 369 3.95 -12.95 10.43
CA MET A 369 2.53 -12.73 10.73
C MET A 369 2.32 -11.51 11.61
N GLU A 370 3.13 -11.35 12.66
CA GLU A 370 3.06 -10.20 13.56
C GLU A 370 3.48 -8.90 12.85
N MET A 371 4.47 -8.98 11.98
CA MET A 371 4.88 -7.87 11.13
C MET A 371 3.73 -7.40 10.21
N LEU A 372 3.07 -8.35 9.55
CA LEU A 372 1.91 -8.09 8.68
C LEU A 372 0.73 -7.51 9.48
N ARG A 373 0.52 -7.97 10.72
CA ARG A 373 -0.50 -7.41 11.61
C ARG A 373 -0.24 -5.94 11.92
N LEU A 374 0.98 -5.62 12.33
CA LEU A 374 1.32 -4.30 12.87
C LEU A 374 1.58 -3.25 11.78
N GLN A 375 2.17 -3.61 10.64
CA GLN A 375 2.73 -2.61 9.75
C GLN A 375 2.26 -2.66 8.29
N GLN A 376 1.99 -3.83 7.74
CA GLN A 376 1.83 -3.98 6.29
C GLN A 376 0.39 -4.26 5.84
N SER A 377 -0.59 -3.91 6.64
CA SER A 377 -2.00 -4.10 6.26
C SER A 377 -2.48 -2.98 5.34
N GLU A 378 -3.02 -3.35 4.19
CA GLU A 378 -3.67 -2.42 3.26
C GLU A 378 -5.08 -2.03 3.71
N TYR A 379 -5.52 -0.86 3.26
CA TYR A 379 -6.93 -0.50 3.28
C TYR A 379 -7.67 -1.17 2.12
N ILE A 380 -8.83 -1.77 2.41
CA ILE A 380 -9.71 -2.28 1.35
C ILE A 380 -10.65 -1.14 0.96
N ASN A 381 -10.45 -0.57 -0.23
CA ASN A 381 -11.26 0.53 -0.70
C ASN A 381 -12.37 0.05 -1.64
N ARG A 382 -13.58 0.54 -1.43
CA ARG A 382 -14.75 0.32 -2.28
C ARG A 382 -15.44 1.65 -2.57
N VAL A 383 -16.35 1.67 -3.53
CA VAL A 383 -17.24 2.79 -3.83
C VAL A 383 -18.65 2.25 -3.92
N ALA A 384 -19.55 2.83 -3.16
CA ALA A 384 -20.97 2.50 -3.21
C ALA A 384 -21.56 2.96 -4.56
N VAL A 385 -22.17 2.06 -5.33
CA VAL A 385 -22.84 2.40 -6.60
C VAL A 385 -24.27 2.86 -6.38
N ARG A 386 -24.89 2.39 -5.31
CA ARG A 386 -26.17 2.86 -4.78
C ARG A 386 -26.06 3.01 -3.26
N PRO A 387 -27.03 3.63 -2.56
CA PRO A 387 -27.00 3.71 -1.10
C PRO A 387 -26.95 2.31 -0.48
N ILE A 388 -26.10 2.12 0.53
CA ILE A 388 -25.99 0.87 1.29
C ILE A 388 -26.11 1.14 2.77
N GLU A 389 -26.51 0.13 3.52
CA GLU A 389 -26.68 0.20 4.97
C GLU A 389 -25.54 -0.51 5.70
N ILE A 390 -25.04 0.10 6.78
CA ILE A 390 -24.10 -0.50 7.72
C ILE A 390 -24.43 -0.08 9.15
N GLU A 391 -24.73 -1.04 10.01
CA GLU A 391 -25.04 -0.83 11.44
C GLU A 391 -26.04 0.33 11.69
N GLY A 392 -27.10 0.41 10.88
CA GLY A 392 -28.12 1.43 10.97
C GLY A 392 -27.72 2.80 10.42
N PHE A 393 -26.54 2.91 9.78
CA PHE A 393 -26.15 4.10 9.04
C PHE A 393 -26.27 3.87 7.54
N THR A 394 -26.62 4.92 6.81
CA THR A 394 -26.68 4.90 5.35
C THR A 394 -25.37 5.47 4.76
N VAL A 395 -24.73 4.72 3.89
CA VAL A 395 -23.62 5.18 3.05
C VAL A 395 -24.21 5.62 1.71
N PRO A 396 -24.16 6.90 1.34
CA PRO A 396 -24.73 7.39 0.09
C PRO A 396 -24.02 6.82 -1.14
N ALA A 397 -24.74 6.75 -2.26
CA ALA A 397 -24.13 6.41 -3.56
C ALA A 397 -22.94 7.33 -3.86
N ARG A 398 -21.92 6.77 -4.54
CA ARG A 398 -20.66 7.42 -4.94
C ARG A 398 -19.71 7.78 -3.79
N TRP A 399 -20.07 7.52 -2.53
CA TRP A 399 -19.12 7.60 -1.43
C TRP A 399 -18.17 6.42 -1.43
N ALA A 400 -16.97 6.65 -0.93
CA ALA A 400 -16.01 5.58 -0.71
C ALA A 400 -16.29 4.89 0.63
N VAL A 401 -16.09 3.59 0.65
CA VAL A 401 -16.03 2.78 1.86
C VAL A 401 -14.60 2.28 2.00
N ARG A 402 -13.99 2.56 3.15
CA ARG A 402 -12.65 2.12 3.51
C ARG A 402 -12.73 1.14 4.67
N ILE A 403 -12.36 -0.09 4.42
CA ILE A 403 -12.18 -1.07 5.49
C ILE A 403 -10.78 -0.88 6.06
N CYS A 404 -10.72 -0.56 7.33
CA CYS A 404 -9.51 -0.19 8.05
C CYS A 404 -8.88 -1.45 8.67
N VAL A 405 -8.16 -2.23 7.85
CA VAL A 405 -7.55 -3.51 8.28
C VAL A 405 -6.49 -3.29 9.34
N HIS A 406 -5.63 -2.28 9.15
CA HIS A 406 -4.57 -1.92 10.08
C HIS A 406 -5.11 -1.60 11.49
N GLU A 407 -6.16 -0.79 11.56
CA GLU A 407 -6.83 -0.42 12.81
C GLU A 407 -7.61 -1.61 13.39
N SER A 408 -8.18 -2.45 12.55
CA SER A 408 -8.85 -3.68 12.99
C SER A 408 -7.88 -4.69 13.62
N HIS A 409 -6.64 -4.75 13.14
CA HIS A 409 -5.58 -5.57 13.72
C HIS A 409 -5.05 -5.03 15.06
N ARG A 410 -5.50 -3.84 15.49
CA ARG A 410 -5.19 -3.23 16.79
C ARG A 410 -6.36 -3.23 17.76
N ASP A 411 -7.41 -3.95 17.45
CA ASP A 411 -8.55 -4.11 18.34
C ASP A 411 -8.15 -4.96 19.56
N PRO A 412 -8.15 -4.41 20.79
CA PRO A 412 -7.75 -5.15 21.99
C PRO A 412 -8.69 -6.31 22.33
N ARG A 413 -9.91 -6.33 21.76
CA ARG A 413 -10.84 -7.44 21.91
C ARG A 413 -10.42 -8.68 21.11
N VAL A 414 -9.57 -8.48 20.09
CA VAL A 414 -9.06 -9.54 19.19
C VAL A 414 -7.60 -9.85 19.50
N PHE A 415 -6.79 -8.85 19.79
CA PHE A 415 -5.37 -8.97 20.06
C PHE A 415 -5.05 -8.31 21.40
N ALA A 416 -4.69 -9.11 22.41
CA ALA A 416 -4.19 -8.58 23.67
C ALA A 416 -2.92 -7.77 23.43
N ASP A 417 -2.76 -6.65 24.14
CA ASP A 417 -1.63 -5.72 23.99
C ASP A 417 -1.31 -5.44 22.51
N PRO A 418 -2.26 -4.88 21.75
CA PRO A 418 -2.22 -4.86 20.28
C PRO A 418 -1.06 -4.04 19.71
N GLU A 419 -0.48 -3.13 20.47
CA GLU A 419 0.67 -2.31 20.05
C GLU A 419 2.02 -3.03 20.23
N THR A 420 2.06 -4.06 21.06
CA THR A 420 3.27 -4.83 21.33
C THR A 420 3.56 -5.78 20.18
N PHE A 421 4.81 -5.77 19.69
CA PHE A 421 5.29 -6.77 18.74
C PHE A 421 5.57 -8.07 19.48
N ASP A 422 4.67 -9.02 19.36
CA ASP A 422 4.73 -10.33 20.01
C ASP A 422 4.37 -11.45 19.04
N PRO A 423 5.34 -12.05 18.36
CA PRO A 423 5.15 -13.21 17.50
C PRO A 423 4.52 -14.41 18.18
N ASP A 424 4.70 -14.57 19.49
CA ASP A 424 4.18 -15.73 20.21
C ASP A 424 2.65 -15.69 20.37
N ARG A 425 2.02 -14.52 20.12
CA ARG A 425 0.55 -14.45 20.05
C ARG A 425 -0.07 -15.35 18.95
N PHE A 426 0.73 -15.76 17.97
CA PHE A 426 0.33 -16.68 16.91
C PHE A 426 0.64 -18.16 17.22
N LEU A 427 1.21 -18.46 18.38
CA LEU A 427 1.46 -19.83 18.80
C LEU A 427 0.14 -20.55 19.04
N GLY A 428 -0.11 -21.65 18.29
CA GLY A 428 -1.34 -22.42 18.39
C GLY A 428 -2.60 -21.70 17.90
N ARG A 429 -2.51 -20.46 17.38
CA ARG A 429 -3.66 -19.74 16.85
C ARG A 429 -3.99 -20.20 15.44
N ASP A 430 -5.26 -20.52 15.21
CA ASP A 430 -5.75 -20.76 13.85
C ASP A 430 -5.66 -19.46 13.06
N GLN A 431 -4.94 -19.49 11.94
CA GLN A 431 -4.76 -18.35 11.05
C GLN A 431 -6.05 -17.95 10.30
N SER A 432 -7.03 -18.87 10.25
CA SER A 432 -8.37 -18.60 9.74
C SER A 432 -9.27 -17.90 10.75
N ALA A 433 -8.80 -17.74 12.00
CA ALA A 433 -9.58 -17.11 13.07
C ALA A 433 -9.99 -15.69 12.68
N THR A 434 -11.22 -15.34 13.00
CA THR A 434 -11.79 -14.01 12.79
C THR A 434 -10.89 -12.93 13.38
N GLY A 435 -10.63 -11.89 12.59
CA GLY A 435 -9.87 -10.72 13.07
C GLY A 435 -8.45 -10.56 12.52
N TYR A 436 -7.96 -11.47 11.64
CA TYR A 436 -6.66 -11.36 11.00
C TYR A 436 -6.77 -11.52 9.48
N ALA A 437 -6.55 -10.45 8.72
CA ALA A 437 -6.67 -10.43 7.27
C ALA A 437 -5.67 -9.45 6.60
N PRO A 438 -4.35 -9.62 6.78
CA PRO A 438 -3.36 -8.69 6.24
C PRO A 438 -3.34 -8.67 4.72
N PHE A 439 -3.78 -9.75 4.08
CA PHE A 439 -3.86 -9.92 2.63
C PHE A 439 -5.22 -9.55 2.04
N GLY A 440 -6.09 -8.96 2.84
CA GLY A 440 -7.43 -8.56 2.42
C GLY A 440 -8.49 -9.62 2.68
N LEU A 441 -9.72 -9.27 2.30
CA LEU A 441 -10.92 -10.07 2.49
C LEU A 441 -11.55 -10.38 1.12
N ASP A 442 -12.44 -11.31 1.08
CA ASP A 442 -13.28 -11.67 -0.08
C ASP A 442 -12.49 -12.27 -1.28
N ARG A 443 -13.18 -12.30 -2.42
CA ARG A 443 -12.64 -12.82 -3.70
C ARG A 443 -11.46 -12.01 -4.25
N HIS A 444 -11.21 -10.81 -3.73
CA HIS A 444 -10.08 -9.95 -4.13
C HIS A 444 -8.89 -10.03 -3.16
N ALA A 445 -8.91 -10.96 -2.21
CA ALA A 445 -7.75 -11.21 -1.36
C ALA A 445 -6.49 -11.48 -2.18
N CYS A 446 -5.33 -11.16 -1.63
CA CYS A 446 -4.05 -11.29 -2.32
C CYS A 446 -3.82 -12.72 -2.81
N ILE A 447 -3.43 -12.88 -4.06
CA ILE A 447 -3.05 -14.19 -4.65
C ILE A 447 -1.70 -14.65 -4.10
N GLY A 448 -0.81 -13.70 -3.79
CA GLY A 448 0.57 -13.96 -3.39
C GLY A 448 0.78 -14.11 -1.88
N ASP A 449 -0.24 -14.41 -1.09
CA ASP A 449 -0.14 -14.50 0.37
C ASP A 449 0.88 -15.55 0.81
N HIS A 450 0.82 -16.76 0.27
CA HIS A 450 1.76 -17.82 0.55
C HIS A 450 3.20 -17.47 0.12
N LEU A 451 3.35 -16.90 -1.08
CA LEU A 451 4.64 -16.44 -1.58
C LEU A 451 5.25 -15.34 -0.68
N THR A 452 4.44 -14.34 -0.30
CA THR A 452 4.89 -13.24 0.56
C THR A 452 5.36 -13.74 1.93
N ARG A 453 4.62 -14.65 2.54
CA ARG A 453 5.02 -15.29 3.81
C ARG A 453 6.30 -16.10 3.64
N THR A 454 6.41 -16.87 2.54
CA THR A 454 7.60 -17.67 2.24
C THR A 454 8.84 -16.80 2.09
N VAL A 455 8.76 -15.73 1.30
CA VAL A 455 9.88 -14.78 1.11
C VAL A 455 10.25 -14.08 2.43
N GLY A 456 9.24 -13.61 3.17
CA GLY A 456 9.46 -12.96 4.47
C GLY A 456 10.15 -13.88 5.47
N ARG A 457 9.70 -15.15 5.57
CA ARG A 457 10.31 -16.18 6.41
C ARG A 457 11.75 -16.45 6.02
N ILE A 458 12.02 -16.72 4.74
CA ILE A 458 13.37 -16.92 4.22
C ILE A 458 14.27 -15.73 4.57
N PHE A 459 13.77 -14.50 4.39
CA PHE A 459 14.52 -13.30 4.72
C PHE A 459 14.87 -13.20 6.21
N ALA A 460 13.91 -13.47 7.10
CA ALA A 460 14.13 -13.44 8.54
C ALA A 460 15.13 -14.52 8.98
N GLU A 461 15.04 -15.73 8.42
CA GLU A 461 15.94 -16.84 8.69
C GLU A 461 17.38 -16.55 8.19
N GLU A 462 17.53 -16.09 6.94
CA GLU A 462 18.84 -15.76 6.36
C GLU A 462 19.50 -14.59 7.08
N LEU A 463 18.72 -13.55 7.43
CA LEU A 463 19.19 -12.43 8.24
C LEU A 463 19.69 -12.90 9.61
N ALA A 464 18.88 -13.68 10.32
CA ALA A 464 19.22 -14.15 11.66
C ALA A 464 20.47 -15.03 11.66
N ARG A 465 20.61 -15.94 10.68
CA ARG A 465 21.70 -16.89 10.59
C ARG A 465 23.01 -16.23 10.16
N GLY A 466 22.95 -15.39 9.12
CA GLY A 466 24.14 -14.95 8.41
C GLY A 466 24.68 -13.59 8.85
N PHE A 467 23.91 -12.81 9.63
CA PHE A 467 24.27 -11.41 9.86
C PHE A 467 23.99 -10.94 11.28
N ASP A 468 24.84 -10.04 11.76
CA ASP A 468 24.48 -9.15 12.86
C ASP A 468 23.86 -7.88 12.27
N LEU A 469 22.80 -7.42 12.93
CA LEU A 469 22.00 -6.28 12.48
C LEU A 469 22.07 -5.16 13.52
N GLU A 470 22.42 -3.97 13.07
CA GLU A 470 22.28 -2.72 13.80
C GLU A 470 21.41 -1.76 12.97
N VAL A 471 20.47 -1.08 13.60
CA VAL A 471 19.65 -0.06 12.95
C VAL A 471 19.80 1.29 13.63
N THR A 472 19.76 2.36 12.83
CA THR A 472 19.76 3.74 13.30
C THR A 472 18.78 4.57 12.47
N GLY A 473 18.41 5.74 12.96
CA GLY A 473 17.44 6.61 12.27
C GLY A 473 16.02 6.04 12.24
N ASN A 474 15.73 5.05 13.09
CA ASN A 474 14.41 4.49 13.24
C ASN A 474 13.52 5.51 13.96
N GLY A 475 12.65 6.17 13.25
CA GLY A 475 11.72 7.18 13.73
C GLY A 475 10.28 6.77 13.43
N PRO A 476 9.31 7.69 13.62
CA PRO A 476 7.92 7.45 13.27
C PRO A 476 7.78 6.98 11.83
N ALA A 477 6.81 6.09 11.59
CA ALA A 477 6.46 5.64 10.26
C ALA A 477 6.09 6.83 9.37
N GLU A 478 6.44 6.73 8.10
CA GLU A 478 6.12 7.75 7.10
C GLU A 478 5.15 7.16 6.06
N MET A 479 4.17 7.96 5.64
CA MET A 479 3.29 7.54 4.56
C MET A 479 4.08 7.49 3.25
N GLY A 480 4.26 6.29 2.73
CA GLY A 480 4.75 6.08 1.38
C GLY A 480 3.67 6.32 0.33
N ARG A 481 3.89 5.87 -0.90
CA ARG A 481 2.92 6.05 -2.00
C ARG A 481 1.63 5.22 -1.81
N ALA A 482 1.73 4.04 -1.21
CA ALA A 482 0.61 3.12 -1.03
C ALA A 482 0.43 2.67 0.43
N HIS A 483 1.52 2.55 1.18
CA HIS A 483 1.56 2.02 2.53
C HIS A 483 2.41 2.89 3.45
N TRP A 484 2.20 2.75 4.75
CA TRP A 484 3.13 3.21 5.76
C TRP A 484 4.45 2.44 5.64
N GLN A 485 5.55 3.15 5.73
CA GLN A 485 6.90 2.60 5.59
C GLN A 485 7.74 3.01 6.80
N PRO A 486 8.83 2.28 7.10
CA PRO A 486 9.81 2.75 8.06
C PRO A 486 10.31 4.13 7.67
N ASN A 487 10.72 4.90 8.67
CA ASN A 487 11.24 6.24 8.45
C ASN A 487 12.36 6.23 7.38
N ARG A 488 12.33 7.20 6.44
CA ARG A 488 13.34 7.30 5.36
C ARG A 488 14.77 7.52 5.87
N ARG A 489 14.94 7.92 7.15
CA ARG A 489 16.24 8.02 7.81
C ARG A 489 16.77 6.69 8.31
N LEU A 490 15.96 5.63 8.25
CA LEU A 490 16.39 4.28 8.64
C LEU A 490 17.67 3.92 7.90
N ARG A 491 18.67 3.50 8.68
CA ARG A 491 19.91 2.92 8.21
C ARG A 491 20.08 1.56 8.85
N ALA A 492 20.40 0.57 8.04
CA ALA A 492 20.73 -0.76 8.51
C ALA A 492 22.21 -1.05 8.26
N ARG A 493 22.88 -1.57 9.26
CA ARG A 493 24.24 -2.08 9.17
C ARG A 493 24.20 -3.58 9.35
N LEU A 494 24.62 -4.29 8.32
CA LEU A 494 24.77 -5.74 8.34
C LEU A 494 26.25 -6.08 8.42
N THR A 495 26.63 -6.88 9.40
CA THR A 495 27.96 -7.48 9.52
C THR A 495 27.82 -8.98 9.38
N ARG A 496 28.59 -9.57 8.45
CA ARG A 496 28.53 -11.02 8.23
C ARG A 496 29.07 -11.73 9.45
N ARG A 497 28.37 -12.76 9.87
CA ARG A 497 28.84 -13.66 10.94
C ARG A 497 29.82 -14.66 10.36
N GLY A 498 30.87 -14.95 11.11
CA GLY A 498 31.83 -16.00 10.78
C GLY A 498 31.23 -17.41 10.82
#